data_d85a313e9f5e81b844f5a3c9a0e0715d
#
_entry.id   d85a313e9f5e81b844f5a3c9a0e0715d
#
_cell.length_a   1.000
_cell.length_b   1.000
_cell.length_c   1.000
_cell.angle_alpha   90.00
_cell.angle_beta   90.00
_cell.angle_gamma   90.00
#
_symmetry.space_group_name_H-M   'P 1'
#
loop_
_entity.id
_entity.type
_entity.pdbx_description
1 polymer ?
#
loop_
_entity_poly.entity_id
_entity_poly.type
_entity_poly.pdbx_seq_one_letter_code
_entity_poly.pdbx_strand_id
1 'polypeptide(L)'
;MSKFKRISSISLLLVGTLFFSTFTSAIAKTPKSGANCTKLGTTKDYKGKKYTCIKSGKKLVWNKGVAIKTAAPAISPTPSPTPSPTPSPTPSPTPSPTPTENWVETDRSLLEDSKVCKISRPAGYDESIGHYGFPRGANFLPSEGSLRGLILHVDFADAKASITTSQNALPYVEEFSKFWTSMSRSKIRFEIDSLNNWISLPKTAYEYAGEWNHSPEMENYAKEVISRADSFVDFSKYKIVYIIPTDNVKRFFQVGPVMSSGNSTYFSSADGPINNLVIGTSPEISMGGVKWKWLAHETGHLFGIDHPHSYENNDKKLASIFSLMDFGYVAPGLYGIERWIAGWIPENLIRCIDGRNQNGFNYIHKITPLGSSKGDELISIRLSERRTIIVENRQANEFDILPAGYEGLLVYEVDSARVNGPIKPILGSRYVIDQSKPEYNGSRVVGTLRVGESIAFEGIQITVLKKENDSYFVKTERR
;
A
#
# COMPACT_ATOMS: atom_id res chain seq x y z
N MET A 1 42.68 52.71 -25.03
CA MET A 1 43.98 52.71 -24.31
C MET A 1 43.98 51.51 -23.39
N SER A 2 44.82 50.52 -23.81
CA SER A 2 45.88 49.85 -23.08
C SER A 2 45.38 48.82 -22.05
N LYS A 3 45.82 47.57 -22.01
CA LYS A 3 46.97 46.84 -22.62
C LYS A 3 46.71 45.31 -22.56
N PHE A 4 47.09 44.64 -23.61
CA PHE A 4 47.36 43.17 -23.69
C PHE A 4 48.33 42.68 -22.65
N LYS A 5 48.13 41.43 -22.11
CA LYS A 5 49.24 40.52 -21.85
C LYS A 5 48.86 39.07 -22.11
N ARG A 6 49.51 38.52 -23.15
CA ARG A 6 49.63 37.08 -23.44
C ARG A 6 50.63 36.50 -22.44
N ILE A 7 50.39 35.28 -21.95
CA ILE A 7 51.48 34.38 -21.52
C ILE A 7 51.14 32.96 -22.01
N SER A 8 52.02 32.48 -22.73
CA SER A 8 52.45 31.24 -23.33
C SER A 8 52.04 29.91 -22.70
N SER A 9 51.88 29.00 -23.61
CA SER A 9 51.77 27.54 -23.52
C SER A 9 52.99 26.91 -22.80
N ILE A 10 52.73 25.93 -21.96
CA ILE A 10 53.68 24.86 -21.64
C ILE A 10 52.94 23.55 -21.70
N SER A 11 53.29 22.78 -22.74
CA SER A 11 52.92 21.38 -22.89
C SER A 11 53.67 20.53 -21.84
N LEU A 12 52.94 19.76 -21.04
CA LEU A 12 53.53 18.71 -20.22
C LEU A 12 52.90 17.38 -20.62
N LEU A 13 53.66 16.58 -21.36
CA LEU A 13 53.38 15.17 -21.56
C LEU A 13 53.41 14.45 -20.20
N LEU A 14 52.30 13.85 -19.80
CA LEU A 14 52.29 12.83 -18.74
C LEU A 14 51.85 11.51 -19.32
N VAL A 15 52.76 10.57 -19.31
CA VAL A 15 52.65 9.17 -19.68
C VAL A 15 51.57 8.51 -18.85
N GLY A 16 50.52 8.02 -19.50
CA GLY A 16 49.47 7.25 -18.85
C GLY A 16 49.94 5.83 -18.52
N THR A 17 50.11 5.52 -17.27
CA THR A 17 50.15 4.14 -16.77
C THR A 17 48.74 3.61 -16.62
N LEU A 18 48.38 2.67 -17.46
CA LEU A 18 47.17 1.86 -17.33
C LEU A 18 47.28 1.00 -16.07
N PHE A 19 46.55 1.34 -15.02
CA PHE A 19 46.23 0.42 -13.95
C PHE A 19 45.13 -0.53 -14.37
N PHE A 20 45.53 -1.74 -14.75
CA PHE A 20 44.61 -2.88 -14.81
C PHE A 20 44.22 -3.22 -13.37
N SER A 21 43.04 -2.80 -12.92
CA SER A 21 42.46 -3.30 -11.69
C SER A 21 41.94 -4.72 -11.94
N THR A 22 42.75 -5.69 -11.59
CA THR A 22 42.32 -7.10 -11.48
C THR A 22 41.31 -7.19 -10.33
N PHE A 23 40.04 -7.41 -10.65
CA PHE A 23 39.05 -7.85 -9.69
C PHE A 23 39.43 -9.26 -9.22
N THR A 24 40.19 -9.37 -8.13
CA THR A 24 40.31 -10.59 -7.40
C THR A 24 39.02 -10.85 -6.66
N SER A 25 38.24 -11.84 -7.13
CA SER A 25 37.13 -12.42 -6.37
C SER A 25 37.64 -12.81 -4.98
N ALA A 26 37.19 -12.08 -3.97
CA ALA A 26 37.49 -12.39 -2.59
C ALA A 26 36.87 -13.77 -2.26
N ILE A 27 37.69 -14.82 -2.30
CA ILE A 27 37.31 -16.14 -1.77
C ILE A 27 36.92 -15.91 -0.30
N ALA A 28 35.63 -16.11 0.01
CA ALA A 28 35.09 -15.93 1.34
C ALA A 28 35.80 -16.84 2.32
N LYS A 29 36.72 -16.25 3.14
CA LYS A 29 37.51 -16.99 4.12
C LYS A 29 36.61 -17.82 5.03
N THR A 30 36.90 -19.11 5.16
CA THR A 30 36.23 -20.05 6.05
C THR A 30 36.21 -19.54 7.49
N PRO A 31 35.09 -19.60 8.22
CA PRO A 31 35.04 -19.13 9.60
C PRO A 31 35.91 -20.00 10.50
N LYS A 32 36.82 -19.37 11.25
CA LYS A 32 37.65 -20.01 12.25
C LYS A 32 37.60 -19.16 13.52
N SER A 33 37.45 -19.78 14.68
CA SER A 33 37.40 -19.09 15.98
C SER A 33 38.56 -18.09 16.12
N GLY A 34 38.24 -16.85 16.48
CA GLY A 34 39.19 -15.75 16.63
C GLY A 34 39.63 -15.09 15.33
N ALA A 35 39.33 -15.64 14.16
CA ALA A 35 39.64 -15.00 12.89
C ALA A 35 38.73 -13.80 12.64
N ASN A 36 39.25 -12.75 11.96
CA ASN A 36 38.50 -11.55 11.65
C ASN A 36 37.25 -11.84 10.81
N CYS A 37 36.12 -11.19 11.10
CA CYS A 37 34.89 -11.14 10.33
C CYS A 37 34.52 -9.69 10.01
N THR A 38 33.62 -9.49 9.05
CA THR A 38 33.38 -8.16 8.47
C THR A 38 32.14 -7.46 8.99
N LYS A 39 31.15 -8.22 9.50
CA LYS A 39 29.88 -7.65 9.95
C LYS A 39 29.41 -8.35 11.23
N LEU A 40 29.19 -7.56 12.27
CA LEU A 40 28.68 -8.03 13.57
C LEU A 40 27.34 -8.78 13.38
N GLY A 41 27.18 -9.92 14.08
CA GLY A 41 25.97 -10.72 14.05
C GLY A 41 25.87 -11.69 12.86
N THR A 42 26.71 -11.59 11.84
CA THR A 42 26.72 -12.55 10.73
C THR A 42 27.01 -13.97 11.24
N THR A 43 26.23 -14.96 10.78
CA THR A 43 26.45 -16.37 11.09
C THR A 43 26.94 -17.14 9.88
N LYS A 44 27.76 -18.16 10.09
CA LYS A 44 28.20 -19.14 9.06
C LYS A 44 28.27 -20.52 9.68
N ASP A 45 27.74 -21.50 8.96
CA ASP A 45 27.84 -22.93 9.32
C ASP A 45 29.06 -23.53 8.63
N TYR A 46 29.92 -24.18 9.43
CA TYR A 46 31.12 -24.83 8.94
C TYR A 46 31.51 -26.02 9.82
N LYS A 47 31.75 -27.18 9.23
CA LYS A 47 32.12 -28.43 9.91
C LYS A 47 31.25 -28.74 11.12
N GLY A 48 29.91 -28.69 10.95
CA GLY A 48 28.95 -29.05 11.99
C GLY A 48 28.84 -28.04 13.14
N LYS A 49 29.41 -26.85 12.99
CA LYS A 49 29.32 -25.75 13.97
C LYS A 49 28.80 -24.47 13.32
N LYS A 50 27.96 -23.76 14.06
CA LYS A 50 27.47 -22.40 13.72
C LYS A 50 28.38 -21.36 14.37
N TYR A 51 29.06 -20.58 13.55
CA TYR A 51 29.91 -19.47 13.97
C TYR A 51 29.14 -18.14 13.86
N THR A 52 29.31 -17.28 14.85
CA THR A 52 28.71 -15.94 14.86
C THR A 52 29.84 -14.90 14.97
N CYS A 53 29.73 -13.86 14.14
CA CYS A 53 30.68 -12.73 14.22
C CYS A 53 30.35 -11.85 15.43
N ILE A 54 31.27 -11.74 16.36
CA ILE A 54 31.13 -11.01 17.63
C ILE A 54 32.18 -9.91 17.76
N LYS A 55 31.93 -8.93 18.60
CA LYS A 55 32.88 -7.89 18.94
C LYS A 55 33.78 -8.40 20.07
N SER A 56 35.11 -8.35 19.87
CA SER A 56 36.14 -8.67 20.85
C SER A 56 37.14 -7.52 20.95
N GLY A 57 36.98 -6.70 21.96
CA GLY A 57 37.73 -5.44 22.08
C GLY A 57 37.41 -4.49 20.92
N LYS A 58 38.42 -4.04 20.17
CA LYS A 58 38.29 -3.16 19.01
C LYS A 58 38.11 -3.89 17.67
N LYS A 59 37.99 -5.25 17.66
CA LYS A 59 37.94 -6.07 16.44
C LYS A 59 36.65 -6.87 16.37
N LEU A 60 36.27 -7.23 15.16
CA LEU A 60 35.19 -8.19 14.90
C LEU A 60 35.81 -9.57 14.58
N VAL A 61 35.39 -10.60 15.32
CA VAL A 61 35.99 -11.95 15.20
C VAL A 61 34.90 -13.03 15.26
N TRP A 62 35.17 -14.18 14.63
CA TRP A 62 34.29 -15.33 14.75
C TRP A 62 34.40 -15.93 16.17
N ASN A 63 33.24 -16.25 16.78
CA ASN A 63 33.19 -16.95 18.09
C ASN A 63 33.71 -18.39 17.97
N LYS A 64 33.69 -19.17 19.08
CA LYS A 64 34.17 -20.57 19.12
C LYS A 64 33.34 -21.56 18.31
N GLY A 65 32.19 -21.12 17.76
CA GLY A 65 31.21 -21.96 17.07
C GLY A 65 30.44 -22.88 18.03
N VAL A 66 29.13 -22.94 17.85
CA VAL A 66 28.22 -23.81 18.60
C VAL A 66 27.92 -25.03 17.75
N ALA A 67 27.98 -26.24 18.32
CA ALA A 67 27.66 -27.48 17.60
C ALA A 67 26.19 -27.48 17.12
N ILE A 68 25.98 -27.79 15.87
CA ILE A 68 24.64 -27.99 15.29
C ILE A 68 24.21 -29.40 15.66
N LYS A 69 23.22 -29.55 16.57
CA LYS A 69 22.64 -30.86 16.87
C LYS A 69 21.85 -31.33 15.65
N THR A 70 22.40 -32.23 14.90
CA THR A 70 21.64 -33.03 13.92
C THR A 70 20.74 -34.01 14.68
N ALA A 71 19.44 -33.99 14.37
CA ALA A 71 18.53 -35.01 14.89
C ALA A 71 19.02 -36.42 14.44
N ALA A 72 19.22 -37.28 15.42
CA ALA A 72 19.62 -38.65 15.15
C ALA A 72 18.49 -39.42 14.40
N PRO A 73 18.81 -40.34 13.47
CA PRO A 73 17.79 -41.17 12.85
C PRO A 73 17.14 -42.07 13.91
N ALA A 74 15.82 -42.22 13.83
CA ALA A 74 15.03 -43.05 14.71
C ALA A 74 15.50 -44.50 14.60
N ILE A 75 16.01 -45.03 15.71
CA ILE A 75 16.33 -46.44 15.84
C ILE A 75 15.02 -47.19 16.18
N SER A 76 14.73 -48.23 15.41
CA SER A 76 13.58 -49.14 15.66
C SER A 76 13.69 -49.76 17.04
N PRO A 77 12.63 -49.79 17.87
CA PRO A 77 12.74 -50.28 19.23
C PRO A 77 12.81 -51.80 19.27
N THR A 78 13.80 -52.31 19.98
CA THR A 78 13.87 -53.72 20.48
C THR A 78 12.73 -53.96 21.45
N PRO A 79 12.02 -55.10 21.47
CA PRO A 79 10.91 -55.33 22.37
C PRO A 79 11.38 -55.40 23.82
N SER A 80 10.85 -54.47 24.63
CA SER A 80 11.02 -54.43 26.08
C SER A 80 10.07 -55.40 26.78
N PRO A 81 10.39 -55.97 27.94
CA PRO A 81 9.54 -56.94 28.64
C PRO A 81 8.23 -56.27 29.09
N THR A 82 7.14 -57.03 28.98
CA THR A 82 5.77 -56.68 29.33
C THR A 82 5.70 -56.12 30.75
N PRO A 83 5.27 -54.86 30.97
CA PRO A 83 5.03 -54.35 32.29
C PRO A 83 3.71 -54.91 32.85
N SER A 84 3.71 -55.18 34.17
CA SER A 84 2.57 -55.56 34.95
C SER A 84 1.44 -54.51 34.82
N PRO A 85 0.16 -54.89 34.86
CA PRO A 85 -0.93 -53.97 34.58
C PRO A 85 -0.99 -52.85 35.63
N THR A 86 -0.75 -51.64 35.18
CA THR A 86 -0.99 -50.41 35.90
C THR A 86 -2.52 -50.24 36.04
N PRO A 87 -3.05 -49.83 37.20
CA PRO A 87 -4.48 -49.62 37.36
C PRO A 87 -4.96 -48.58 36.32
N SER A 88 -6.07 -48.92 35.68
CA SER A 88 -6.70 -48.09 34.64
C SER A 88 -6.98 -46.68 35.22
N PRO A 89 -6.57 -45.61 34.53
CA PRO A 89 -6.92 -44.25 34.98
C PRO A 89 -8.43 -44.12 34.98
N THR A 90 -8.96 -43.61 36.10
CA THR A 90 -10.35 -43.17 36.22
C THR A 90 -10.65 -42.24 35.02
N PRO A 91 -11.74 -42.47 34.27
CA PRO A 91 -12.05 -41.62 33.13
C PRO A 91 -12.15 -40.17 33.61
N SER A 92 -11.30 -39.31 33.02
CA SER A 92 -11.40 -37.85 33.20
C SER A 92 -12.81 -37.46 32.77
N PRO A 93 -13.49 -36.60 33.52
CA PRO A 93 -14.85 -36.19 33.16
C PRO A 93 -14.77 -35.62 31.72
N THR A 94 -15.59 -36.19 30.86
CA THR A 94 -15.82 -35.66 29.51
C THR A 94 -16.16 -34.20 29.67
N PRO A 95 -15.45 -33.25 29.00
CA PRO A 95 -15.82 -31.85 29.10
C PRO A 95 -17.28 -31.74 28.66
N SER A 96 -18.10 -31.20 29.57
CA SER A 96 -19.51 -30.87 29.31
C SER A 96 -19.52 -30.04 28.01
N PRO A 97 -20.40 -30.32 27.05
CA PRO A 97 -20.46 -29.51 25.83
C PRO A 97 -20.71 -28.08 26.28
N THR A 98 -19.80 -27.21 25.95
CA THR A 98 -19.98 -25.76 26.10
C THR A 98 -21.30 -25.41 25.43
N PRO A 99 -22.24 -24.74 26.09
CA PRO A 99 -23.50 -24.36 25.45
C PRO A 99 -23.17 -23.68 24.12
N THR A 100 -23.74 -24.17 23.04
CA THR A 100 -23.62 -23.52 21.71
C THR A 100 -24.39 -22.22 21.84
N GLU A 101 -23.69 -21.13 22.19
CA GLU A 101 -24.32 -19.82 22.25
C GLU A 101 -24.81 -19.50 20.84
N ASN A 102 -26.14 -19.50 20.68
CA ASN A 102 -26.80 -19.07 19.46
C ASN A 102 -26.69 -17.54 19.38
N TRP A 103 -25.63 -17.05 18.74
CA TRP A 103 -25.48 -15.64 18.47
C TRP A 103 -26.53 -15.20 17.43
N VAL A 104 -27.53 -14.44 17.91
CA VAL A 104 -28.57 -13.86 17.04
C VAL A 104 -28.13 -12.49 16.62
N GLU A 105 -28.14 -12.24 15.31
CA GLU A 105 -27.84 -10.93 14.77
C GLU A 105 -28.85 -9.88 15.24
N THR A 106 -28.37 -8.71 15.62
CA THR A 106 -29.21 -7.58 16.02
C THR A 106 -30.02 -7.09 14.82
N ASP A 107 -31.33 -6.94 15.01
CA ASP A 107 -32.22 -6.42 13.99
C ASP A 107 -31.76 -5.03 13.54
N ARG A 108 -31.75 -4.81 12.24
CA ARG A 108 -31.29 -3.55 11.65
C ARG A 108 -32.14 -2.34 12.10
N SER A 109 -33.42 -2.55 12.44
CA SER A 109 -34.29 -1.49 12.96
C SER A 109 -33.84 -0.90 14.30
N LEU A 110 -32.96 -1.59 15.02
CA LEU A 110 -32.34 -1.11 16.26
C LEU A 110 -31.06 -0.31 16.04
N LEU A 111 -30.58 -0.22 14.81
CA LEU A 111 -29.40 0.53 14.41
C LEU A 111 -29.81 1.87 13.82
N GLU A 112 -28.85 2.77 13.75
CA GLU A 112 -29.03 4.08 13.13
C GLU A 112 -29.04 3.99 11.60
N ASP A 113 -29.67 4.98 10.95
CA ASP A 113 -29.50 5.19 9.51
C ASP A 113 -28.00 5.46 9.21
N SER A 114 -27.49 4.90 8.13
CA SER A 114 -26.08 5.04 7.73
C SER A 114 -25.63 6.50 7.64
N LYS A 115 -26.55 7.43 7.32
CA LYS A 115 -26.28 8.89 7.29
C LYS A 115 -25.78 9.43 8.62
N VAL A 116 -26.25 8.86 9.75
CA VAL A 116 -25.79 9.26 11.09
C VAL A 116 -24.29 8.99 11.25
N CYS A 117 -23.76 7.95 10.61
CA CYS A 117 -22.37 7.56 10.71
C CYS A 117 -21.44 8.27 9.68
N LYS A 118 -22.00 9.07 8.79
CA LYS A 118 -21.19 9.89 7.87
C LYS A 118 -20.50 11.00 8.64
N ILE A 119 -19.20 10.87 8.81
CA ILE A 119 -18.38 11.92 9.43
C ILE A 119 -18.19 13.09 8.47
N SER A 120 -18.28 14.30 8.99
CA SER A 120 -18.14 15.52 8.18
C SER A 120 -16.67 15.76 7.81
N ARG A 121 -16.43 16.25 6.61
CA ARG A 121 -15.12 16.79 6.28
C ARG A 121 -14.91 18.15 6.99
N PRO A 122 -13.64 18.60 7.17
CA PRO A 122 -13.37 19.90 7.79
C PRO A 122 -13.95 21.05 6.96
N ALA A 123 -14.48 22.08 7.62
CA ALA A 123 -14.93 23.28 6.96
C ALA A 123 -13.75 24.07 6.38
N GLY A 124 -13.94 24.68 5.21
CA GLY A 124 -12.93 25.52 4.56
C GLY A 124 -11.80 24.74 3.89
N TYR A 125 -11.94 23.44 3.77
CA TYR A 125 -10.97 22.61 3.06
C TYR A 125 -11.07 22.83 1.54
N ASP A 126 -9.91 22.78 0.88
CA ASP A 126 -9.84 22.86 -0.57
C ASP A 126 -10.53 21.64 -1.21
N GLU A 127 -11.50 21.89 -2.09
CA GLU A 127 -12.25 20.85 -2.81
C GLU A 127 -11.38 20.00 -3.73
N SER A 128 -10.14 20.43 -4.00
CA SER A 128 -9.16 19.69 -4.82
C SER A 128 -8.31 18.71 -4.02
N ILE A 129 -8.40 18.72 -2.68
CA ILE A 129 -7.63 17.82 -1.82
C ILE A 129 -8.53 16.67 -1.35
N GLY A 130 -8.04 15.44 -1.47
CA GLY A 130 -8.73 14.24 -0.98
C GLY A 130 -8.95 14.26 0.53
N HIS A 131 -10.08 13.73 0.98
CA HIS A 131 -10.45 13.69 2.38
C HIS A 131 -11.18 12.42 2.77
N TYR A 132 -11.04 12.06 4.05
CA TYR A 132 -11.77 10.97 4.66
C TYR A 132 -13.06 11.44 5.38
N GLY A 133 -13.88 12.24 4.69
CA GLY A 133 -15.13 12.76 5.23
C GLY A 133 -16.20 12.95 4.16
N PHE A 134 -17.46 13.16 4.58
CA PHE A 134 -18.59 13.34 3.69
C PHE A 134 -19.08 14.80 3.65
N PRO A 135 -19.67 15.25 2.52
CA PRO A 135 -19.68 14.56 1.23
C PRO A 135 -18.30 14.56 0.58
N ARG A 136 -18.07 13.66 -0.38
CA ARG A 136 -16.88 13.72 -1.24
C ARG A 136 -16.88 15.05 -2.01
N GLY A 137 -15.72 15.63 -2.25
CA GLY A 137 -15.58 16.86 -3.03
C GLY A 137 -16.15 16.73 -4.45
N ALA A 138 -16.70 17.81 -4.98
CA ALA A 138 -17.33 17.83 -6.30
C ALA A 138 -16.32 17.82 -7.46
N ASN A 139 -15.08 18.23 -7.19
CA ASN A 139 -14.04 18.44 -8.21
C ASN A 139 -13.30 17.17 -8.63
N PHE A 140 -13.63 16.02 -8.05
CA PHE A 140 -13.01 14.73 -8.36
C PHE A 140 -13.72 14.02 -9.50
N LEU A 141 -13.05 13.00 -10.06
CA LEU A 141 -13.65 12.14 -11.10
C LEU A 141 -15.02 11.61 -10.67
N PRO A 142 -15.96 11.44 -11.61
CA PRO A 142 -17.26 10.84 -11.32
C PRO A 142 -17.11 9.47 -10.65
N SER A 143 -17.97 9.17 -9.69
CA SER A 143 -17.99 7.88 -8.98
C SER A 143 -18.63 6.75 -9.78
N GLU A 144 -19.20 7.04 -10.92
CA GLU A 144 -19.89 6.07 -11.77
C GLU A 144 -19.85 6.48 -13.25
N GLY A 145 -20.02 5.50 -14.12
CA GLY A 145 -20.02 5.67 -15.57
C GLY A 145 -18.73 5.21 -16.23
N SER A 146 -18.62 5.48 -17.54
CA SER A 146 -17.44 5.19 -18.34
C SER A 146 -16.48 6.38 -18.33
N LEU A 147 -15.21 6.13 -18.01
CA LEU A 147 -14.15 7.12 -17.97
C LEU A 147 -13.13 6.80 -19.07
N ARG A 148 -13.00 7.70 -20.04
CA ARG A 148 -11.97 7.58 -21.06
C ARG A 148 -10.68 8.26 -20.61
N GLY A 149 -9.59 7.49 -20.65
CA GLY A 149 -8.24 7.98 -20.41
C GLY A 149 -7.38 7.86 -21.66
N LEU A 150 -6.41 8.74 -21.80
CA LEU A 150 -5.42 8.72 -22.89
C LEU A 150 -4.01 8.57 -22.32
N ILE A 151 -3.25 7.61 -22.83
CA ILE A 151 -1.82 7.50 -22.57
C ILE A 151 -1.05 8.21 -23.66
N LEU A 152 -0.25 9.20 -23.28
CA LEU A 152 0.79 9.85 -24.10
C LEU A 152 2.13 9.21 -23.74
N HIS A 153 2.83 8.71 -24.75
CA HIS A 153 4.14 8.08 -24.60
C HIS A 153 5.26 9.05 -24.92
N VAL A 154 6.26 9.13 -24.03
CA VAL A 154 7.34 10.11 -24.13
C VAL A 154 8.71 9.44 -24.13
N ASP A 155 9.59 9.86 -25.03
CA ASP A 155 11.00 9.54 -24.98
C ASP A 155 11.86 10.82 -24.93
N PHE A 156 13.13 10.68 -24.57
CA PHE A 156 14.03 11.79 -24.31
C PHE A 156 15.29 11.73 -25.19
N ALA A 157 16.08 12.81 -25.19
CA ALA A 157 17.34 12.86 -25.96
C ALA A 157 18.30 11.74 -25.54
N ASP A 158 18.34 11.42 -24.24
CA ASP A 158 19.22 10.42 -23.61
C ASP A 158 18.56 9.06 -23.35
N ALA A 159 17.26 8.93 -23.63
CA ALA A 159 16.49 7.70 -23.40
C ALA A 159 15.46 7.53 -24.53
N LYS A 160 15.92 7.12 -25.70
CA LYS A 160 15.04 6.85 -26.84
C LYS A 160 14.27 5.56 -26.63
N ALA A 161 13.01 5.57 -27.05
CA ALA A 161 12.15 4.40 -26.98
C ALA A 161 12.74 3.23 -27.77
N SER A 162 12.74 2.05 -27.18
CA SER A 162 13.20 0.79 -27.77
C SER A 162 12.07 -0.21 -28.05
N ILE A 163 10.87 0.11 -27.59
CA ILE A 163 9.64 -0.70 -27.71
C ILE A 163 8.52 0.10 -28.36
N THR A 164 7.47 -0.56 -28.79
CA THR A 164 6.27 0.12 -29.29
C THR A 164 5.48 0.77 -28.15
N THR A 165 4.65 1.77 -28.48
CA THR A 165 3.77 2.41 -27.51
C THR A 165 2.80 1.42 -26.85
N SER A 166 2.28 0.45 -27.62
CA SER A 166 1.43 -0.62 -27.08
C SER A 166 2.17 -1.50 -26.06
N GLN A 167 3.43 -1.85 -26.33
CA GLN A 167 4.26 -2.60 -25.37
C GLN A 167 4.56 -1.78 -24.11
N ASN A 168 4.73 -0.46 -24.24
CA ASN A 168 4.94 0.42 -23.11
C ASN A 168 3.66 0.59 -22.26
N ALA A 169 2.48 0.65 -22.91
CA ALA A 169 1.19 0.80 -22.22
C ALA A 169 0.77 -0.45 -21.45
N LEU A 170 0.97 -1.64 -22.03
CA LEU A 170 0.43 -2.91 -21.54
C LEU A 170 0.62 -3.14 -20.03
N PRO A 171 1.82 -2.97 -19.43
CA PRO A 171 2.02 -3.20 -18.00
C PRO A 171 1.27 -2.21 -17.09
N TYR A 172 0.78 -1.11 -17.65
CA TYR A 172 -0.01 -0.12 -16.90
C TYR A 172 -1.50 -0.41 -16.94
N VAL A 173 -2.02 -0.92 -18.07
CA VAL A 173 -3.46 -1.02 -18.30
C VAL A 173 -4.05 -2.40 -18.07
N GLU A 174 -3.23 -3.46 -18.09
CA GLU A 174 -3.68 -4.86 -18.10
C GLU A 174 -4.63 -5.19 -16.93
N GLU A 175 -4.27 -4.81 -15.71
CA GLU A 175 -5.07 -5.05 -14.50
C GLU A 175 -5.79 -3.81 -13.99
N PHE A 176 -5.43 -2.62 -14.49
CA PHE A 176 -5.94 -1.34 -14.02
C PHE A 176 -7.47 -1.22 -14.12
N SER A 177 -8.03 -1.54 -15.29
CA SER A 177 -9.48 -1.44 -15.49
C SER A 177 -10.25 -2.47 -14.67
N LYS A 178 -9.72 -3.67 -14.51
CA LYS A 178 -10.29 -4.72 -13.65
C LYS A 178 -10.28 -4.30 -12.19
N PHE A 179 -9.17 -3.73 -11.73
CA PHE A 179 -9.05 -3.23 -10.36
C PHE A 179 -10.16 -2.21 -10.06
N TRP A 180 -10.31 -1.18 -10.87
CA TRP A 180 -11.31 -0.14 -10.63
C TRP A 180 -12.74 -0.67 -10.79
N THR A 181 -12.98 -1.59 -11.72
CA THR A 181 -14.27 -2.28 -11.85
C THR A 181 -14.60 -3.05 -10.56
N SER A 182 -13.64 -3.76 -10.00
CA SER A 182 -13.81 -4.50 -8.73
C SER A 182 -14.04 -3.55 -7.56
N MET A 183 -13.17 -2.55 -7.36
CA MET A 183 -13.26 -1.61 -6.24
C MET A 183 -14.56 -0.81 -6.24
N SER A 184 -15.03 -0.41 -7.42
CA SER A 184 -16.26 0.37 -7.59
C SER A 184 -17.53 -0.48 -7.69
N ARG A 185 -17.44 -1.81 -7.62
CA ARG A 185 -18.59 -2.74 -7.81
C ARG A 185 -19.25 -2.55 -9.17
N SER A 186 -18.43 -2.46 -10.20
CA SER A 186 -18.82 -2.22 -11.60
C SER A 186 -19.52 -0.88 -11.85
N LYS A 187 -19.47 0.07 -10.90
CA LYS A 187 -19.99 1.43 -11.14
C LYS A 187 -19.07 2.22 -12.08
N ILE A 188 -17.77 1.97 -12.04
CA ILE A 188 -16.76 2.60 -12.90
C ILE A 188 -16.28 1.61 -13.95
N ARG A 189 -16.17 2.08 -15.18
CA ARG A 189 -15.52 1.39 -16.29
C ARG A 189 -14.48 2.31 -16.91
N PHE A 190 -13.23 1.89 -16.94
CA PHE A 190 -12.17 2.61 -17.64
C PHE A 190 -12.03 2.11 -19.08
N GLU A 191 -11.93 3.07 -20.01
CA GLU A 191 -11.56 2.88 -21.40
C GLU A 191 -10.26 3.66 -21.63
N ILE A 192 -9.16 2.95 -21.78
CA ILE A 192 -7.84 3.58 -21.91
C ILE A 192 -7.37 3.48 -23.34
N ASP A 193 -7.29 4.62 -24.01
CA ASP A 193 -6.66 4.75 -25.30
C ASP A 193 -5.15 4.99 -25.13
N SER A 194 -4.37 4.51 -26.07
CA SER A 194 -2.92 4.67 -26.11
C SER A 194 -2.53 5.35 -27.42
N LEU A 195 -1.82 6.45 -27.34
CA LEU A 195 -1.31 7.12 -28.51
C LEU A 195 -0.29 6.21 -29.24
N ASN A 196 -0.47 6.02 -30.55
CA ASN A 196 0.39 5.12 -31.32
C ASN A 196 1.78 5.69 -31.63
N ASN A 197 2.00 6.98 -31.36
CA ASN A 197 3.26 7.66 -31.64
C ASN A 197 3.99 8.03 -30.35
N TRP A 198 5.30 7.92 -30.35
CA TRP A 198 6.15 8.48 -29.33
C TRP A 198 6.28 10.00 -29.50
N ILE A 199 6.11 10.72 -28.40
CA ILE A 199 6.38 12.15 -28.31
C ILE A 199 7.84 12.30 -27.91
N SER A 200 8.70 12.61 -28.88
CA SER A 200 10.13 12.79 -28.62
C SER A 200 10.44 14.18 -28.09
N LEU A 201 11.01 14.23 -26.90
CA LEU A 201 11.47 15.46 -26.28
C LEU A 201 12.95 15.73 -26.57
N PRO A 202 13.34 17.03 -26.75
CA PRO A 202 14.70 17.40 -27.19
C PRO A 202 15.73 17.39 -26.05
N LYS A 203 15.30 17.45 -24.78
CA LYS A 203 16.20 17.46 -23.62
C LYS A 203 16.34 16.06 -23.04
N THR A 204 17.28 15.91 -22.12
CA THR A 204 17.45 14.69 -21.33
C THR A 204 16.30 14.52 -20.33
N ALA A 205 16.03 13.29 -19.89
CA ALA A 205 15.04 13.03 -18.85
C ALA A 205 15.35 13.80 -17.54
N TYR A 206 16.64 13.95 -17.23
CA TYR A 206 17.09 14.67 -16.05
C TYR A 206 16.74 16.18 -16.10
N GLU A 207 16.84 16.82 -17.27
CA GLU A 207 16.50 18.24 -17.45
C GLU A 207 15.01 18.53 -17.29
N TYR A 208 14.14 17.51 -17.43
CA TYR A 208 12.71 17.62 -17.18
C TYR A 208 12.31 17.20 -15.76
N ALA A 209 13.21 16.50 -15.03
CA ALA A 209 12.82 15.84 -13.80
C ALA A 209 12.47 16.78 -12.66
N GLY A 210 13.05 17.98 -12.59
CA GLY A 210 12.88 18.86 -11.45
C GLY A 210 13.40 18.24 -10.14
N GLU A 211 13.47 19.04 -9.07
CA GLU A 211 13.96 18.58 -7.78
C GLU A 211 12.88 17.90 -6.92
N TRP A 212 11.61 18.18 -7.20
CA TRP A 212 10.46 17.71 -6.39
C TRP A 212 9.13 17.80 -7.18
N ASN A 213 8.11 17.15 -6.66
CA ASN A 213 6.76 17.19 -7.23
C ASN A 213 6.21 18.61 -7.27
N HIS A 214 5.45 18.94 -8.33
CA HIS A 214 4.94 20.27 -8.60
C HIS A 214 6.02 21.33 -8.84
N SER A 215 7.24 20.91 -9.19
CA SER A 215 8.25 21.87 -9.62
C SER A 215 7.86 22.51 -10.95
N PRO A 216 8.34 23.76 -11.23
CA PRO A 216 8.12 24.40 -12.52
C PRO A 216 8.63 23.58 -13.72
N GLU A 217 9.70 22.80 -13.53
CA GLU A 217 10.27 21.92 -14.56
C GLU A 217 9.27 20.84 -14.94
N MET A 218 8.62 20.23 -13.95
CA MET A 218 7.63 19.19 -14.16
C MET A 218 6.36 19.72 -14.83
N GLU A 219 5.89 20.90 -14.42
CA GLU A 219 4.77 21.56 -15.09
C GLU A 219 5.12 21.89 -16.55
N ASN A 220 6.32 22.42 -16.80
CA ASN A 220 6.79 22.72 -18.16
C ASN A 220 6.93 21.46 -19.01
N TYR A 221 7.40 20.36 -18.40
CA TYR A 221 7.43 19.05 -19.05
C TYR A 221 6.05 18.62 -19.53
N ALA A 222 5.05 18.65 -18.66
CA ALA A 222 3.69 18.28 -19.02
C ALA A 222 3.09 19.20 -20.10
N LYS A 223 3.29 20.51 -19.97
CA LYS A 223 2.86 21.50 -20.97
C LYS A 223 3.49 21.26 -22.34
N GLU A 224 4.79 20.95 -22.38
CA GLU A 224 5.48 20.63 -23.63
C GLU A 224 4.94 19.35 -24.27
N VAL A 225 4.70 18.30 -23.48
CA VAL A 225 4.13 17.03 -23.98
C VAL A 225 2.74 17.26 -24.57
N ILE A 226 1.87 17.95 -23.85
CA ILE A 226 0.51 18.29 -24.32
C ILE A 226 0.58 19.09 -25.60
N SER A 227 1.39 20.17 -25.66
CA SER A 227 1.53 21.01 -26.83
C SER A 227 2.02 20.24 -28.07
N ARG A 228 2.90 19.26 -27.89
CA ARG A 228 3.38 18.41 -28.99
C ARG A 228 2.33 17.40 -29.47
N ALA A 229 1.42 17.00 -28.58
CA ALA A 229 0.32 16.08 -28.93
C ALA A 229 -0.88 16.80 -29.56
N ASP A 230 -1.06 18.08 -29.30
CA ASP A 230 -2.26 18.86 -29.57
C ASP A 230 -2.72 18.83 -31.04
N SER A 231 -1.77 18.75 -31.99
CA SER A 231 -2.11 18.72 -33.41
C SER A 231 -2.69 17.39 -33.92
N PHE A 232 -2.66 16.33 -33.11
CA PHE A 232 -3.10 14.99 -33.50
C PHE A 232 -3.92 14.26 -32.44
N VAL A 233 -4.24 14.93 -31.34
CA VAL A 233 -5.11 14.44 -30.26
C VAL A 233 -6.25 15.40 -30.03
N ASP A 234 -7.47 14.90 -30.06
CA ASP A 234 -8.65 15.63 -29.58
C ASP A 234 -8.82 15.33 -28.09
N PHE A 235 -8.27 16.21 -27.24
CA PHE A 235 -8.27 16.06 -25.79
C PHE A 235 -9.68 16.16 -25.19
N SER A 236 -10.63 16.79 -25.86
CA SER A 236 -12.02 16.92 -25.38
C SER A 236 -12.71 15.56 -25.16
N LYS A 237 -12.21 14.51 -25.79
CA LYS A 237 -12.72 13.13 -25.68
C LYS A 237 -12.30 12.42 -24.39
N TYR A 238 -11.35 12.97 -23.63
CA TYR A 238 -10.73 12.28 -22.52
C TYR A 238 -11.00 12.98 -21.18
N LYS A 239 -11.27 12.18 -20.17
CA LYS A 239 -11.42 12.67 -18.79
C LYS A 239 -10.09 12.72 -18.05
N ILE A 240 -9.12 11.91 -18.48
CA ILE A 240 -7.81 11.78 -17.85
C ILE A 240 -6.74 11.67 -18.93
N VAL A 241 -5.62 12.35 -18.73
CA VAL A 241 -4.42 12.19 -19.54
C VAL A 241 -3.31 11.60 -18.68
N TYR A 242 -2.68 10.56 -19.16
CA TYR A 242 -1.52 9.91 -18.56
C TYR A 242 -0.30 10.16 -19.40
N ILE A 243 0.77 10.73 -18.85
CA ILE A 243 2.05 10.90 -19.52
C ILE A 243 2.99 9.82 -18.99
N ILE A 244 3.38 8.88 -19.85
CA ILE A 244 4.19 7.73 -19.48
C ILE A 244 5.50 7.74 -20.25
N PRO A 245 6.65 7.79 -19.56
CA PRO A 245 7.96 7.75 -20.20
C PRO A 245 8.28 6.35 -20.72
N THR A 246 9.30 6.29 -21.59
CA THR A 246 9.88 5.03 -22.03
C THR A 246 10.44 4.23 -20.85
N ASP A 247 10.47 2.90 -20.98
CA ASP A 247 10.91 1.97 -19.93
C ASP A 247 12.42 1.99 -19.64
N ASN A 248 13.21 2.57 -20.53
CA ASN A 248 14.67 2.64 -20.37
C ASN A 248 15.17 3.92 -19.67
N VAL A 249 14.28 4.77 -19.17
CA VAL A 249 14.65 5.93 -18.35
C VAL A 249 15.11 5.46 -16.98
N LYS A 250 16.38 5.71 -16.64
CA LYS A 250 16.99 5.21 -15.38
C LYS A 250 16.75 6.10 -14.18
N ARG A 251 16.59 7.40 -14.37
CA ARG A 251 16.27 8.38 -13.33
C ARG A 251 15.30 9.39 -13.88
N PHE A 252 14.11 9.37 -13.33
CA PHE A 252 13.07 10.32 -13.63
C PHE A 252 12.36 10.70 -12.31
N PHE A 253 11.25 11.40 -12.32
CA PHE A 253 10.57 11.83 -11.10
C PHE A 253 10.34 10.67 -10.13
N GLN A 254 10.50 10.91 -8.83
CA GLN A 254 10.27 9.88 -7.81
C GLN A 254 8.79 9.51 -7.69
N VAL A 255 7.91 10.49 -7.87
CA VAL A 255 6.45 10.31 -7.87
C VAL A 255 5.88 11.27 -8.88
N GLY A 256 4.97 10.83 -9.71
CA GLY A 256 4.23 11.73 -10.60
C GLY A 256 3.23 12.54 -9.79
N PRO A 257 3.16 13.88 -9.94
CA PRO A 257 2.09 14.63 -9.35
C PRO A 257 0.79 14.21 -10.01
N VAL A 258 -0.18 13.97 -9.19
CA VAL A 258 -1.56 13.87 -9.63
C VAL A 258 -2.14 15.27 -9.57
N MET A 259 -2.55 15.76 -10.72
CA MET A 259 -3.25 17.02 -10.81
C MET A 259 -4.72 16.73 -11.01
N SER A 260 -5.45 16.70 -9.91
CA SER A 260 -6.90 16.78 -9.95
C SER A 260 -7.30 18.21 -9.64
N SER A 261 -7.76 18.91 -10.64
CA SER A 261 -8.19 20.27 -10.40
C SER A 261 -9.53 20.50 -11.05
N GLY A 262 -10.56 20.56 -10.25
CA GLY A 262 -11.89 20.89 -10.72
C GLY A 262 -12.05 22.27 -11.35
N ASN A 263 -11.06 23.14 -11.29
CA ASN A 263 -11.08 24.46 -11.92
C ASN A 263 -9.68 25.02 -12.20
N SER A 264 -8.63 24.23 -12.13
CA SER A 264 -7.31 24.77 -12.41
C SER A 264 -7.02 24.76 -13.91
N THR A 265 -6.57 25.88 -14.38
CA THR A 265 -6.13 26.13 -15.76
C THR A 265 -4.65 25.80 -15.95
N TYR A 266 -4.08 24.93 -15.12
CA TYR A 266 -2.66 24.61 -15.20
C TYR A 266 -2.27 23.97 -16.54
N PHE A 267 -3.15 23.08 -17.05
CA PHE A 267 -2.91 22.41 -18.32
C PHE A 267 -4.08 22.62 -19.26
N SER A 268 -3.76 22.97 -20.49
CA SER A 268 -4.75 23.19 -21.54
C SER A 268 -4.20 22.74 -22.90
N SER A 269 -5.10 22.41 -23.79
CA SER A 269 -4.88 22.18 -25.22
C SER A 269 -5.70 23.16 -26.03
N ALA A 270 -5.64 23.09 -27.36
CA ALA A 270 -6.54 23.83 -28.21
C ALA A 270 -8.02 23.44 -28.00
N ASP A 271 -8.27 22.22 -27.53
CA ASP A 271 -9.61 21.68 -27.27
C ASP A 271 -10.17 22.08 -25.90
N GLY A 272 -9.40 22.76 -25.07
CA GLY A 272 -9.82 23.20 -23.75
C GLY A 272 -8.94 22.72 -22.60
N PRO A 273 -9.42 22.84 -21.34
CA PRO A 273 -8.63 22.50 -20.15
C PRO A 273 -8.50 20.98 -19.97
N ILE A 274 -7.31 20.56 -19.51
CA ILE A 274 -7.02 19.18 -19.08
C ILE A 274 -7.04 19.16 -17.56
N ASN A 275 -8.16 18.76 -16.99
CA ASN A 275 -8.40 18.84 -15.55
C ASN A 275 -7.76 17.69 -14.75
N ASN A 276 -7.55 16.53 -15.37
CA ASN A 276 -7.01 15.35 -14.72
C ASN A 276 -5.78 14.86 -15.49
N LEU A 277 -4.62 14.98 -14.86
CA LEU A 277 -3.35 14.60 -15.45
C LEU A 277 -2.56 13.75 -14.47
N VAL A 278 -2.00 12.64 -14.95
CA VAL A 278 -1.07 11.80 -14.21
C VAL A 278 0.25 11.74 -14.97
N ILE A 279 1.34 12.04 -14.31
CA ILE A 279 2.68 11.99 -14.89
C ILE A 279 3.40 10.73 -14.40
N GLY A 280 3.80 9.86 -15.33
CA GLY A 280 4.54 8.63 -15.03
C GLY A 280 5.93 8.88 -14.49
N THR A 281 6.40 7.91 -13.70
CA THR A 281 7.73 7.89 -13.10
C THR A 281 8.66 6.95 -13.84
N SER A 282 9.92 6.89 -13.39
CA SER A 282 10.85 5.85 -13.76
C SER A 282 10.29 4.46 -13.41
N PRO A 283 10.43 3.47 -14.29
CA PRO A 283 9.96 2.10 -14.03
C PRO A 283 10.55 1.46 -12.77
N GLU A 284 11.70 1.91 -12.31
CA GLU A 284 12.40 1.37 -11.14
C GLU A 284 11.76 1.76 -9.81
N ILE A 285 10.92 2.80 -9.77
CA ILE A 285 10.37 3.37 -8.53
C ILE A 285 8.90 2.99 -8.33
N SER A 286 8.22 2.51 -9.37
CA SER A 286 6.80 2.20 -9.29
C SER A 286 6.53 0.98 -8.39
N MET A 287 5.82 1.17 -7.31
CA MET A 287 5.20 0.21 -6.39
C MET A 287 5.68 -1.25 -6.52
N GLY A 288 6.95 -1.52 -6.19
CA GLY A 288 7.56 -2.85 -6.31
C GLY A 288 7.69 -3.35 -7.76
N GLY A 289 7.75 -2.45 -8.75
CA GLY A 289 7.86 -2.77 -10.18
C GLY A 289 6.53 -3.10 -10.86
N VAL A 290 5.41 -2.98 -10.16
CA VAL A 290 4.07 -3.28 -10.71
C VAL A 290 3.42 -1.99 -11.22
N LYS A 291 3.59 -1.72 -12.50
CA LYS A 291 3.22 -0.44 -13.14
C LYS A 291 1.73 -0.10 -13.03
N TRP A 292 0.83 -1.08 -13.17
CA TRP A 292 -0.61 -0.84 -13.05
C TRP A 292 -1.02 -0.42 -11.64
N LYS A 293 -0.36 -0.93 -10.59
CA LYS A 293 -0.65 -0.53 -9.21
C LYS A 293 -0.33 0.93 -8.98
N TRP A 294 0.82 1.37 -9.52
CA TRP A 294 1.19 2.77 -9.45
C TRP A 294 0.16 3.64 -10.19
N LEU A 295 -0.21 3.28 -11.42
CA LEU A 295 -1.20 4.03 -12.19
C LEU A 295 -2.55 4.09 -11.46
N ALA A 296 -2.97 2.98 -10.85
CA ALA A 296 -4.19 2.92 -10.07
C ALA A 296 -4.11 3.77 -8.79
N HIS A 297 -2.98 3.76 -8.08
CA HIS A 297 -2.73 4.62 -6.92
C HIS A 297 -2.91 6.10 -7.28
N GLU A 298 -2.21 6.57 -8.31
CA GLU A 298 -2.28 7.96 -8.74
C GLU A 298 -3.70 8.33 -9.23
N THR A 299 -4.40 7.39 -9.88
CA THR A 299 -5.80 7.59 -10.25
C THR A 299 -6.73 7.63 -9.02
N GLY A 300 -6.37 6.96 -7.94
CA GLY A 300 -7.09 7.04 -6.66
C GLY A 300 -7.17 8.47 -6.13
N HIS A 301 -6.11 9.24 -6.27
CA HIS A 301 -6.11 10.66 -5.90
C HIS A 301 -7.11 11.46 -6.76
N LEU A 302 -7.26 11.13 -8.03
CA LEU A 302 -8.26 11.76 -8.90
C LEU A 302 -9.71 11.44 -8.49
N PHE A 303 -9.93 10.37 -7.73
CA PHE A 303 -11.21 10.09 -7.08
C PHE A 303 -11.37 10.79 -5.71
N GLY A 304 -10.38 11.54 -5.26
CA GLY A 304 -10.39 12.20 -3.95
C GLY A 304 -10.01 11.27 -2.79
N ILE A 305 -9.37 10.15 -3.07
CA ILE A 305 -8.84 9.25 -2.06
C ILE A 305 -7.39 9.66 -1.80
N ASP A 306 -7.11 10.14 -0.60
CA ASP A 306 -5.77 10.57 -0.19
C ASP A 306 -5.02 9.42 0.52
N HIS A 307 -3.76 9.68 0.89
CA HIS A 307 -2.98 8.73 1.66
C HIS A 307 -3.58 8.53 3.06
N PRO A 308 -3.87 7.29 3.47
CA PRO A 308 -4.43 7.02 4.81
C PRO A 308 -3.39 7.14 5.92
N HIS A 309 -2.10 7.06 5.62
CA HIS A 309 -0.99 7.10 6.58
C HIS A 309 -0.44 8.51 6.77
N SER A 310 0.26 8.74 7.90
CA SER A 310 0.98 9.98 8.15
C SER A 310 2.41 9.94 7.62
N TYR A 311 2.82 11.01 6.95
CA TYR A 311 4.22 11.22 6.57
C TYR A 311 5.06 11.82 7.70
N GLU A 312 4.42 12.34 8.75
CA GLU A 312 5.08 13.00 9.86
C GLU A 312 5.51 12.01 10.94
N ASN A 313 6.78 12.09 11.33
CA ASN A 313 7.35 11.42 12.52
C ASN A 313 7.19 9.89 12.58
N ASN A 314 7.26 9.34 13.77
CA ASN A 314 7.26 7.91 14.09
C ASN A 314 6.01 7.13 13.62
N ASP A 315 4.95 7.78 13.11
CA ASP A 315 3.74 7.13 12.62
C ASP A 315 3.91 6.43 11.27
N LYS A 316 4.98 6.70 10.52
CA LYS A 316 5.40 5.88 9.35
C LYS A 316 5.49 4.37 9.66
N LYS A 317 5.56 4.02 10.95
CA LYS A 317 5.59 2.65 11.45
C LYS A 317 4.23 1.96 11.50
N LEU A 318 3.14 2.68 11.22
CA LEU A 318 1.76 2.16 11.25
C LEU A 318 1.17 1.97 9.86
N ALA A 319 2.01 2.05 8.81
CA ALA A 319 1.57 1.78 7.45
C ALA A 319 0.89 0.43 7.36
N SER A 320 -0.30 0.43 6.81
CA SER A 320 -1.13 -0.75 6.63
C SER A 320 -0.98 -1.28 5.21
N ILE A 321 -1.04 -2.59 5.05
CA ILE A 321 -1.03 -3.24 3.73
C ILE A 321 -2.43 -3.29 3.10
N PHE A 322 -3.45 -2.75 3.74
CA PHE A 322 -4.85 -2.97 3.38
C PHE A 322 -5.42 -1.96 2.38
N SER A 323 -4.63 -1.00 1.93
CA SER A 323 -5.04 -0.08 0.87
C SER A 323 -3.94 0.17 -0.14
N LEU A 324 -4.34 0.26 -1.41
CA LEU A 324 -3.47 0.73 -2.49
C LEU A 324 -2.98 2.16 -2.22
N MET A 325 -3.82 2.99 -1.58
CA MET A 325 -3.50 4.39 -1.26
C MET A 325 -2.54 4.52 -0.07
N ASP A 326 -2.25 3.42 0.65
CA ASP A 326 -1.21 3.35 1.67
C ASP A 326 0.11 2.89 1.01
N PHE A 327 0.68 1.77 1.46
CA PHE A 327 1.85 1.16 0.82
C PHE A 327 1.43 -0.12 0.07
N GLY A 328 0.46 -0.02 -0.83
CA GLY A 328 -0.24 -1.11 -1.51
C GLY A 328 0.58 -2.10 -2.35
N TYR A 329 1.83 -2.35 -1.94
CA TYR A 329 2.71 -3.30 -2.65
C TYR A 329 2.22 -4.74 -2.56
N VAL A 330 1.57 -5.12 -1.46
CA VAL A 330 1.17 -6.51 -1.19
C VAL A 330 -0.29 -6.71 -1.51
N ALA A 331 -1.19 -5.98 -0.85
CA ALA A 331 -2.62 -6.12 -1.00
C ALA A 331 -3.21 -4.81 -1.53
N PRO A 332 -3.41 -4.69 -2.84
CA PRO A 332 -3.78 -3.42 -3.46
C PRO A 332 -5.26 -3.05 -3.35
N GLY A 333 -6.07 -3.72 -2.54
CA GLY A 333 -7.46 -3.31 -2.31
C GLY A 333 -7.60 -1.89 -1.78
N LEU A 334 -8.81 -1.48 -1.45
CA LEU A 334 -9.10 -0.21 -0.79
C LEU A 334 -9.78 -0.47 0.56
N TYR A 335 -9.62 0.43 1.53
CA TYR A 335 -10.42 0.43 2.75
C TYR A 335 -11.90 0.57 2.46
N GLY A 336 -12.74 -0.02 3.31
CA GLY A 336 -14.18 0.13 3.20
C GLY A 336 -14.64 1.58 3.27
N ILE A 337 -14.03 2.39 4.12
CA ILE A 337 -14.32 3.84 4.20
C ILE A 337 -14.00 4.57 2.90
N GLU A 338 -12.90 4.24 2.21
CA GLU A 338 -12.53 4.82 0.91
C GLU A 338 -13.60 4.51 -0.13
N ARG A 339 -14.03 3.24 -0.19
CA ARG A 339 -15.11 2.82 -1.08
C ARG A 339 -16.46 3.44 -0.72
N TRP A 340 -16.74 3.66 0.57
CA TRP A 340 -17.99 4.29 1.02
C TRP A 340 -18.02 5.78 0.67
N ILE A 341 -16.94 6.53 0.93
CA ILE A 341 -16.82 7.95 0.56
C ILE A 341 -16.94 8.13 -0.95
N ALA A 342 -16.32 7.23 -1.72
CA ALA A 342 -16.45 7.21 -3.18
C ALA A 342 -17.86 6.84 -3.68
N GLY A 343 -18.78 6.43 -2.79
CA GLY A 343 -20.13 6.04 -3.15
C GLY A 343 -20.26 4.63 -3.77
N TRP A 344 -19.23 3.81 -3.57
CA TRP A 344 -19.20 2.46 -4.16
C TRP A 344 -19.79 1.37 -3.25
N ILE A 345 -19.89 1.61 -1.94
CA ILE A 345 -20.62 0.73 -1.01
C ILE A 345 -22.06 1.26 -0.85
N PRO A 346 -23.07 0.45 -1.14
CA PRO A 346 -24.47 0.81 -0.88
C PRO A 346 -24.74 1.03 0.60
N GLU A 347 -25.52 2.03 0.93
CA GLU A 347 -25.83 2.43 2.32
C GLU A 347 -26.46 1.28 3.14
N ASN A 348 -27.26 0.45 2.48
CA ASN A 348 -27.89 -0.72 3.11
C ASN A 348 -26.93 -1.86 3.47
N LEU A 349 -25.65 -1.79 3.10
CA LEU A 349 -24.63 -2.75 3.51
C LEU A 349 -23.77 -2.24 4.69
N ILE A 350 -24.19 -1.13 5.30
CA ILE A 350 -23.48 -0.48 6.40
C ILE A 350 -24.34 -0.57 7.65
N ARG A 351 -23.76 -1.05 8.72
CA ARG A 351 -24.36 -1.07 10.07
C ARG A 351 -23.84 0.12 10.86
N CYS A 352 -24.73 1.09 11.08
CA CYS A 352 -24.38 2.33 11.77
C CYS A 352 -24.76 2.28 13.24
N ILE A 353 -23.84 2.71 14.11
CA ILE A 353 -24.02 2.84 15.54
C ILE A 353 -23.64 4.26 15.96
N ASP A 354 -24.52 4.96 16.66
CA ASP A 354 -24.15 6.21 17.30
C ASP A 354 -23.38 5.95 18.60
N GLY A 355 -22.06 5.87 18.50
CA GLY A 355 -21.17 5.65 19.64
C GLY A 355 -21.11 6.82 20.62
N ARG A 356 -21.74 7.97 20.35
CA ARG A 356 -21.85 9.10 21.28
C ARG A 356 -22.91 8.86 22.35
N ASN A 357 -23.81 7.89 22.12
CA ASN A 357 -24.85 7.55 23.08
C ASN A 357 -24.27 7.00 24.39
N GLN A 358 -24.43 7.74 25.47
CA GLN A 358 -23.90 7.40 26.79
C GLN A 358 -24.71 6.29 27.49
N ASN A 359 -25.92 5.96 27.00
CA ASN A 359 -26.77 4.92 27.59
C ASN A 359 -26.25 3.49 27.31
N GLY A 360 -25.17 3.39 26.59
CA GLY A 360 -24.58 2.12 26.19
C GLY A 360 -25.32 1.43 25.03
N PHE A 361 -24.72 0.40 24.52
CA PHE A 361 -25.31 -0.50 23.52
C PHE A 361 -24.65 -1.87 23.57
N ASN A 362 -25.35 -2.88 23.07
CA ASN A 362 -24.84 -4.24 22.95
C ASN A 362 -25.47 -4.90 21.72
N TYR A 363 -24.71 -4.94 20.62
CA TYR A 363 -25.18 -5.40 19.33
C TYR A 363 -24.33 -6.54 18.77
N ILE A 364 -24.96 -7.44 18.04
CA ILE A 364 -24.31 -8.52 17.30
C ILE A 364 -24.54 -8.28 15.81
N HIS A 365 -23.48 -8.36 15.03
CA HIS A 365 -23.47 -8.11 13.60
C HIS A 365 -22.92 -9.33 12.87
N LYS A 366 -23.49 -9.66 11.70
CA LYS A 366 -22.89 -10.59 10.75
C LYS A 366 -22.27 -9.79 9.61
N ILE A 367 -20.93 -9.83 9.50
CA ILE A 367 -20.17 -9.05 8.51
C ILE A 367 -19.58 -9.97 7.47
N THR A 368 -19.99 -9.75 6.23
CA THR A 368 -19.50 -10.48 5.04
C THR A 368 -18.18 -9.86 4.54
N PRO A 369 -17.41 -10.58 3.70
CA PRO A 369 -16.19 -10.01 3.13
C PRO A 369 -16.46 -8.71 2.37
N LEU A 370 -15.56 -7.74 2.54
CA LEU A 370 -15.61 -6.45 1.86
C LEU A 370 -15.63 -6.65 0.33
N GLY A 371 -16.64 -6.11 -0.34
CA GLY A 371 -16.85 -6.25 -1.77
C GLY A 371 -17.65 -7.48 -2.21
N SER A 372 -18.08 -8.35 -1.27
CA SER A 372 -18.80 -9.58 -1.61
C SER A 372 -20.24 -9.37 -2.08
N SER A 373 -20.87 -8.27 -1.72
CA SER A 373 -22.30 -7.97 -2.00
C SER A 373 -23.30 -8.99 -1.42
N LYS A 374 -22.85 -9.85 -0.49
CA LYS A 374 -23.67 -10.94 0.07
C LYS A 374 -24.39 -10.60 1.37
N GLY A 375 -24.09 -9.45 1.96
CA GLY A 375 -24.63 -8.99 3.24
C GLY A 375 -23.92 -7.74 3.70
N ASP A 376 -24.06 -7.40 4.99
CA ASP A 376 -23.41 -6.23 5.57
C ASP A 376 -21.89 -6.34 5.48
N GLU A 377 -21.23 -5.28 5.04
CA GLU A 377 -19.80 -5.25 4.77
C GLU A 377 -19.02 -4.36 5.76
N LEU A 378 -19.69 -3.34 6.31
CA LEU A 378 -19.08 -2.42 7.26
C LEU A 378 -19.92 -2.27 8.52
N ILE A 379 -19.24 -2.15 9.66
CA ILE A 379 -19.80 -1.51 10.86
C ILE A 379 -19.11 -0.15 10.96
N SER A 380 -19.91 0.91 11.12
CA SER A 380 -19.41 2.25 11.42
C SER A 380 -19.94 2.69 12.77
N ILE A 381 -19.05 3.02 13.71
CA ILE A 381 -19.40 3.47 15.05
C ILE A 381 -18.96 4.92 15.18
N ARG A 382 -19.91 5.84 15.11
CA ARG A 382 -19.63 7.29 15.15
C ARG A 382 -19.18 7.71 16.53
N LEU A 383 -17.99 8.31 16.64
CA LEU A 383 -17.43 8.83 17.91
C LEU A 383 -17.67 10.33 18.07
N SER A 384 -17.63 11.09 16.97
CA SER A 384 -17.84 12.53 16.95
C SER A 384 -18.37 12.99 15.59
N GLU A 385 -18.41 14.28 15.36
CA GLU A 385 -18.73 14.84 14.03
C GLU A 385 -17.74 14.40 12.96
N ARG A 386 -16.46 14.21 13.33
CA ARG A 386 -15.36 13.93 12.42
C ARG A 386 -14.63 12.62 12.65
N ARG A 387 -15.08 11.82 13.62
CA ARG A 387 -14.41 10.57 13.99
C ARG A 387 -15.38 9.40 14.00
N THR A 388 -14.93 8.29 13.46
CA THR A 388 -15.66 7.00 13.49
C THR A 388 -14.70 5.83 13.62
N ILE A 389 -15.16 4.73 14.22
CA ILE A 389 -14.51 3.42 14.12
C ILE A 389 -15.14 2.69 12.95
N ILE A 390 -14.32 2.09 12.11
CA ILE A 390 -14.77 1.18 11.07
C ILE A 390 -14.31 -0.24 11.39
N VAL A 391 -15.21 -1.20 11.17
CA VAL A 391 -14.92 -2.63 11.22
C VAL A 391 -15.28 -3.23 9.88
N GLU A 392 -14.35 -3.93 9.25
CA GLU A 392 -14.51 -4.58 7.96
C GLU A 392 -13.90 -5.98 7.95
N ASN A 393 -14.49 -6.87 7.18
CA ASN A 393 -14.00 -8.24 7.03
C ASN A 393 -13.09 -8.33 5.80
N ARG A 394 -11.78 -8.52 6.05
CA ARG A 394 -10.76 -8.68 4.99
C ARG A 394 -10.52 -10.16 4.72
N GLN A 395 -10.74 -10.55 3.49
CA GLN A 395 -10.45 -11.89 2.97
C GLN A 395 -9.63 -11.75 1.69
N ALA A 396 -8.76 -12.72 1.43
CA ALA A 396 -7.99 -12.74 0.20
C ALA A 396 -8.92 -12.86 -1.01
N ASN A 397 -8.67 -12.06 -2.03
CA ASN A 397 -9.37 -12.08 -3.31
C ASN A 397 -8.41 -11.68 -4.43
N GLU A 398 -8.91 -11.48 -5.64
CA GLU A 398 -8.10 -11.16 -6.82
C GLU A 398 -7.14 -9.98 -6.62
N PHE A 399 -7.58 -8.95 -5.89
CA PHE A 399 -6.77 -7.73 -5.66
C PHE A 399 -6.26 -7.62 -4.22
N ASP A 400 -6.97 -8.16 -3.23
CA ASP A 400 -6.51 -8.24 -1.85
C ASP A 400 -5.75 -9.55 -1.60
N ILE A 401 -4.54 -9.67 -2.14
CA ILE A 401 -3.67 -10.82 -1.92
C ILE A 401 -3.04 -10.67 -0.53
N LEU A 402 -3.77 -11.05 0.49
CA LEU A 402 -3.31 -10.95 1.87
C LEU A 402 -2.27 -12.05 2.19
N PRO A 403 -1.18 -11.72 2.89
CA PRO A 403 -0.28 -12.73 3.42
C PRO A 403 -1.01 -13.69 4.37
N ALA A 404 -0.50 -14.91 4.49
CA ALA A 404 -1.07 -15.90 5.39
C ALA A 404 -1.22 -15.34 6.82
N GLY A 405 -2.44 -15.37 7.35
CA GLY A 405 -2.76 -14.90 8.68
C GLY A 405 -3.20 -13.43 8.79
N TYR A 406 -3.30 -12.72 7.68
CA TYR A 406 -3.80 -11.33 7.66
C TYR A 406 -5.30 -11.23 7.36
N GLU A 407 -5.94 -12.32 6.99
CA GLU A 407 -7.40 -12.38 6.90
C GLU A 407 -8.07 -12.23 8.27
N GLY A 408 -9.23 -11.60 8.31
CA GLY A 408 -10.00 -11.40 9.54
C GLY A 408 -10.70 -10.05 9.60
N LEU A 409 -11.09 -9.64 10.80
CA LEU A 409 -11.71 -8.34 11.01
C LEU A 409 -10.67 -7.26 11.21
N LEU A 410 -10.63 -6.31 10.32
CA LEU A 410 -9.83 -5.09 10.43
C LEU A 410 -10.63 -4.02 11.16
N VAL A 411 -10.02 -3.44 12.20
CA VAL A 411 -10.62 -2.37 13.00
C VAL A 411 -9.72 -1.15 12.96
N TYR A 412 -10.27 0.00 12.62
CA TYR A 412 -9.51 1.26 12.55
C TYR A 412 -10.37 2.47 12.85
N GLU A 413 -9.74 3.49 13.40
CA GLU A 413 -10.31 4.83 13.55
C GLU A 413 -10.12 5.60 12.26
N VAL A 414 -11.13 6.38 11.89
CA VAL A 414 -11.03 7.42 10.85
C VAL A 414 -11.30 8.76 11.51
N ASP A 415 -10.38 9.71 11.31
CA ASP A 415 -10.49 11.09 11.79
C ASP A 415 -10.33 12.05 10.60
N SER A 416 -11.43 12.57 10.11
CA SER A 416 -11.44 13.47 8.95
C SER A 416 -10.80 14.84 9.22
N ALA A 417 -10.57 15.20 10.49
CA ALA A 417 -9.87 16.42 10.83
C ALA A 417 -8.35 16.33 10.64
N ARG A 418 -7.82 15.12 10.47
CA ARG A 418 -6.40 14.91 10.23
C ARG A 418 -6.10 14.95 8.73
N VAL A 419 -5.26 15.87 8.32
CA VAL A 419 -4.75 15.96 6.95
C VAL A 419 -3.74 14.84 6.67
N ASN A 420 -2.91 14.53 7.68
CA ASN A 420 -1.90 13.47 7.61
C ASN A 420 -2.32 12.31 8.51
N GLY A 421 -2.49 11.12 7.93
CA GLY A 421 -2.85 9.90 8.66
C GLY A 421 -4.28 9.92 9.22
N PRO A 422 -5.28 10.16 8.38
CA PRO A 422 -6.68 10.14 8.79
C PRO A 422 -7.13 8.75 9.25
N ILE A 423 -6.51 7.67 8.78
CA ILE A 423 -6.77 6.31 9.22
C ILE A 423 -5.73 5.88 10.24
N LYS A 424 -6.22 5.43 11.39
CA LYS A 424 -5.40 4.87 12.45
C LYS A 424 -5.92 3.49 12.81
N PRO A 425 -5.21 2.42 12.45
CA PRO A 425 -5.55 1.09 12.90
C PRO A 425 -5.60 1.03 14.42
N ILE A 426 -6.65 0.42 14.96
CA ILE A 426 -6.78 0.19 16.40
C ILE A 426 -6.07 -1.12 16.68
N LEU A 427 -4.94 -1.03 17.40
CA LEU A 427 -4.04 -2.14 17.63
C LEU A 427 -4.61 -3.11 18.67
N GLY A 428 -4.93 -4.32 18.24
CA GLY A 428 -5.09 -5.47 19.13
C GLY A 428 -3.74 -6.03 19.58
N SER A 429 -3.77 -7.11 20.34
CA SER A 429 -2.59 -7.83 20.85
C SER A 429 -1.68 -8.40 19.75
N ARG A 430 -2.12 -8.36 18.51
CA ARG A 430 -1.43 -8.88 17.36
C ARG A 430 -1.07 -7.77 16.39
N TYR A 431 0.03 -7.16 16.56
CA TYR A 431 0.66 -6.53 15.41
C TYR A 431 1.90 -7.33 15.00
N VAL A 432 2.05 -7.57 13.73
CA VAL A 432 3.23 -8.24 13.17
C VAL A 432 4.18 -7.18 12.64
N ILE A 433 5.42 -7.25 13.07
CA ILE A 433 6.50 -6.47 12.45
C ILE A 433 6.99 -7.29 11.29
N ASP A 434 6.79 -6.83 10.06
CA ASP A 434 7.42 -7.45 8.90
C ASP A 434 8.89 -7.04 8.84
N GLN A 435 9.74 -7.92 9.33
CA GLN A 435 11.20 -7.74 9.31
C GLN A 435 11.81 -8.14 7.96
N SER A 436 11.04 -8.67 7.03
CA SER A 436 11.54 -9.13 5.73
C SER A 436 11.89 -7.99 4.77
N LYS A 437 11.45 -6.76 5.09
CA LYS A 437 11.69 -5.56 4.27
C LYS A 437 12.40 -4.49 5.07
N PRO A 438 13.75 -4.54 5.13
CA PRO A 438 14.55 -3.60 5.91
C PRO A 438 14.45 -2.14 5.44
N GLU A 439 14.07 -1.90 4.18
CA GLU A 439 13.84 -0.56 3.63
C GLU A 439 12.68 0.19 4.30
N TYR A 440 11.71 -0.51 4.87
CA TYR A 440 10.59 0.11 5.60
C TYR A 440 10.81 0.24 7.11
N ASN A 441 12.04 0.07 7.59
CA ASN A 441 12.47 0.35 8.97
C ASN A 441 11.52 -0.18 10.05
N GLY A 442 11.00 -1.41 9.86
CA GLY A 442 10.11 -2.07 10.81
C GLY A 442 8.67 -1.56 10.78
N SER A 443 8.12 -1.34 9.57
CA SER A 443 6.68 -1.08 9.40
C SER A 443 5.87 -2.11 10.15
N ARG A 444 5.08 -1.64 11.11
CA ARG A 444 4.20 -2.49 11.91
C ARG A 444 2.95 -2.77 11.08
N VAL A 445 2.80 -4.00 10.66
CA VAL A 445 1.56 -4.42 10.00
C VAL A 445 0.56 -4.77 11.08
N VAL A 446 -0.59 -4.12 11.06
CA VAL A 446 -1.67 -4.38 12.01
C VAL A 446 -2.37 -5.66 11.61
N GLY A 447 -2.35 -6.64 12.52
CA GLY A 447 -3.10 -7.88 12.34
C GLY A 447 -4.60 -7.66 12.50
N THR A 448 -5.37 -8.36 11.67
CA THR A 448 -6.82 -8.46 11.81
C THR A 448 -7.19 -9.28 13.05
N LEU A 449 -8.36 -9.02 13.65
CA LEU A 449 -8.91 -9.82 14.75
C LEU A 449 -9.44 -11.16 14.25
N ARG A 450 -9.25 -12.19 15.06
CA ARG A 450 -9.74 -13.55 14.83
C ARG A 450 -10.79 -13.93 15.84
N VAL A 451 -11.45 -15.05 15.61
CA VAL A 451 -12.45 -15.62 16.54
C VAL A 451 -11.89 -15.72 17.96
N GLY A 452 -12.64 -15.21 18.93
CA GLY A 452 -12.29 -15.13 20.35
C GLY A 452 -11.46 -13.90 20.73
N GLU A 453 -10.98 -13.12 19.77
CA GLU A 453 -10.21 -11.90 20.04
C GLU A 453 -11.13 -10.68 20.21
N SER A 454 -10.69 -9.73 21.02
CA SER A 454 -11.40 -8.48 21.26
C SER A 454 -10.43 -7.31 21.33
N ILE A 455 -10.96 -6.12 21.07
CA ILE A 455 -10.26 -4.85 21.19
C ILE A 455 -11.18 -3.84 21.88
N ALA A 456 -10.60 -2.97 22.69
CA ALA A 456 -11.31 -1.87 23.34
C ALA A 456 -10.72 -0.53 22.92
N PHE A 457 -11.59 0.42 22.58
CA PHE A 457 -11.21 1.77 22.20
C PHE A 457 -12.27 2.77 22.66
N GLU A 458 -11.90 3.77 23.45
CA GLU A 458 -12.79 4.81 23.98
C GLU A 458 -14.08 4.28 24.63
N GLY A 459 -13.98 3.20 25.43
CA GLY A 459 -15.12 2.59 26.11
C GLY A 459 -15.99 1.70 25.23
N ILE A 460 -15.63 1.50 23.98
CA ILE A 460 -16.29 0.58 23.07
C ILE A 460 -15.44 -0.69 22.96
N GLN A 461 -16.07 -1.84 23.17
CA GLN A 461 -15.44 -3.15 22.99
C GLN A 461 -15.98 -3.81 21.71
N ILE A 462 -15.09 -4.33 20.89
CA ILE A 462 -15.38 -5.06 19.67
C ILE A 462 -14.81 -6.47 19.82
N THR A 463 -15.65 -7.50 19.74
CA THR A 463 -15.29 -8.90 19.96
C THR A 463 -15.70 -9.76 18.77
N VAL A 464 -14.81 -10.60 18.28
CA VAL A 464 -15.11 -11.58 17.24
C VAL A 464 -15.64 -12.84 17.87
N LEU A 465 -16.93 -13.14 17.69
CA LEU A 465 -17.62 -14.24 18.35
C LEU A 465 -17.40 -15.58 17.63
N LYS A 466 -17.66 -15.63 16.33
CA LYS A 466 -17.49 -16.82 15.49
C LYS A 466 -17.25 -16.45 14.03
N LYS A 467 -16.73 -17.41 13.27
CA LYS A 467 -16.70 -17.38 11.78
C LYS A 467 -17.69 -18.43 11.26
N GLU A 468 -18.47 -18.04 10.27
CA GLU A 468 -19.41 -18.90 9.57
C GLU A 468 -19.23 -18.71 8.06
N ASN A 469 -18.66 -19.71 7.39
CA ASN A 469 -18.11 -19.57 6.05
C ASN A 469 -17.08 -18.42 6.00
N ASP A 470 -17.31 -17.42 5.14
CA ASP A 470 -16.44 -16.24 5.01
C ASP A 470 -16.90 -15.06 5.87
N SER A 471 -18.00 -15.19 6.60
CA SER A 471 -18.59 -14.12 7.43
C SER A 471 -18.16 -14.25 8.88
N TYR A 472 -18.04 -13.12 9.57
CA TYR A 472 -17.80 -13.07 11.01
C TYR A 472 -19.03 -12.54 11.76
N PHE A 473 -19.30 -13.16 12.92
CA PHE A 473 -20.19 -12.58 13.90
C PHE A 473 -19.38 -11.74 14.87
N VAL A 474 -19.76 -10.48 15.00
CA VAL A 474 -19.02 -9.45 15.74
C VAL A 474 -19.94 -8.84 16.78
N LYS A 475 -19.51 -8.84 18.01
CA LYS A 475 -20.17 -8.10 19.09
C LYS A 475 -19.55 -6.72 19.22
N THR A 476 -20.38 -5.70 19.27
CA THR A 476 -19.98 -4.34 19.64
C THR A 476 -20.75 -3.94 20.89
N GLU A 477 -20.05 -3.47 21.90
CA GLU A 477 -20.68 -3.04 23.16
C GLU A 477 -20.02 -1.80 23.73
N ARG A 478 -20.84 -0.95 24.35
CA ARG A 478 -20.43 0.10 25.29
C ARG A 478 -21.18 -0.12 26.58
N ARG A 479 -20.45 -0.20 27.70
CA ARG A 479 -21.02 -0.35 29.06
C ARG A 479 -21.10 0.99 29.74
#